data_5f7193927d2b9abd296375218d5bbe87
#
_entry.id   5f7193927d2b9abd296375218d5bbe87
#
_cell.length_a   1.000
_cell.length_b   1.000
_cell.length_c   1.000
_cell.angle_alpha   90.00
_cell.angle_beta   90.00
_cell.angle_gamma   90.00
#
_symmetry.space_group_name_H-M   'P 1'
#
loop_
_entity.id
_entity.type
_entity.pdbx_description
1 polymer ?
#
loop_
_entity_poly.entity_id
_entity_poly.type
_entity_poly.pdbx_seq_one_letter_code
_entity_poly.pdbx_strand_id
1 'polypeptide(L)'
;MNFPWDQLLVKGNWMITMAQIGAPFLVIGLIAVITYFKLWKYLYKEWFTSVDHKKIGIMYLICAVLMFVRGGIDALLIRAQLTVPDNKFLESNHYNEIFSTHGVIMIIFMAMPFIFGLWNIVVPLQIGARDVAFPVLNNVSFWLFFAGMILFNLSFIIGGSPAAGWTNYAPLAGEFSPGPGVNYYLIAIQISGLGTLATGINFFVTILRCKTPTMKFMQMPMFTVTTFITTLIVILAFPPLTVALALMTTDRIFDTAFFTVAHGGMPMLWANFFWVWGHPEVYIVILPAFGIYSEIIPTFARKRLFGHQSMVWATAGIAF
;
A
#
# COMPACT_ATOMS: atom_id res chain seq x y z
N MET A 1 25.36 -22.81 14.46
CA MET A 1 25.12 -21.88 13.32
C MET A 1 25.42 -20.49 13.82
N ASN A 2 26.50 -19.89 13.36
CA ASN A 2 26.78 -18.48 13.65
C ASN A 2 25.88 -17.66 12.74
N PHE A 3 24.96 -16.94 13.32
CA PHE A 3 24.07 -16.03 12.57
C PHE A 3 24.93 -14.94 11.90
N PRO A 4 24.79 -14.70 10.61
CA PRO A 4 25.68 -13.79 9.86
C PRO A 4 25.29 -12.32 10.12
N TRP A 5 25.59 -11.84 11.31
CA TRP A 5 25.32 -10.44 11.73
C TRP A 5 25.95 -9.41 10.78
N ASP A 6 27.08 -9.77 10.17
CA ASP A 6 27.82 -8.90 9.23
C ASP A 6 27.07 -8.65 7.91
N GLN A 7 26.13 -9.53 7.55
CA GLN A 7 25.30 -9.39 6.34
C GLN A 7 24.00 -8.65 6.61
N LEU A 8 23.57 -8.52 7.86
CA LEU A 8 22.34 -7.82 8.23
C LEU A 8 22.51 -6.30 8.28
N LEU A 9 23.71 -5.83 8.64
CA LEU A 9 23.98 -4.41 8.72
C LEU A 9 24.60 -3.94 7.40
N VAL A 10 23.88 -3.11 6.68
CA VAL A 10 24.41 -2.44 5.48
C VAL A 10 25.55 -1.50 5.91
N LYS A 11 26.77 -1.78 5.45
CA LYS A 11 27.96 -0.99 5.77
C LYS A 11 28.27 -0.04 4.60
N GLY A 12 28.83 1.12 4.91
CA GLY A 12 29.44 2.00 3.91
C GLY A 12 28.61 3.25 3.53
N ASN A 13 27.33 3.33 3.88
CA ASN A 13 26.52 4.52 3.61
C ASN A 13 26.15 5.23 4.91
N TRP A 14 26.60 6.48 5.06
CA TRP A 14 26.33 7.26 6.27
C TRP A 14 24.84 7.48 6.56
N MET A 15 23.99 7.61 5.52
CA MET A 15 22.54 7.78 5.67
C MET A 15 21.89 6.53 6.25
N ILE A 16 22.26 5.35 5.75
CA ILE A 16 21.79 4.08 6.28
C ILE A 16 22.29 3.87 7.71
N THR A 17 23.55 4.20 7.98
CA THR A 17 24.11 4.12 9.34
C THR A 17 23.35 5.02 10.30
N MET A 18 23.02 6.26 9.89
CA MET A 18 22.21 7.17 10.71
C MET A 18 20.79 6.64 10.92
N ALA A 19 20.18 6.01 9.91
CA ALA A 19 18.87 5.37 10.04
C ALA A 19 18.92 4.15 10.99
N GLN A 20 19.96 3.32 10.88
CA GLN A 20 20.17 2.15 11.75
C GLN A 20 20.36 2.54 13.22
N ILE A 21 20.98 3.67 13.47
CA ILE A 21 21.15 4.22 14.84
C ILE A 21 19.88 4.95 15.27
N GLY A 22 19.35 5.84 14.43
CA GLY A 22 18.24 6.73 14.76
C GLY A 22 16.90 6.00 14.95
N ALA A 23 16.60 4.99 14.13
CA ALA A 23 15.31 4.29 14.22
C ALA A 23 15.12 3.54 15.55
N PRO A 24 16.09 2.77 16.09
CA PRO A 24 15.99 2.19 17.42
C PRO A 24 15.77 3.25 18.53
N PHE A 25 16.52 4.36 18.49
CA PHE A 25 16.36 5.43 19.45
C PHE A 25 14.94 6.06 19.39
N LEU A 26 14.43 6.26 18.18
CA LEU A 26 13.08 6.78 18.00
C LEU A 26 12.02 5.81 18.56
N VAL A 27 12.16 4.50 18.29
CA VAL A 27 11.26 3.46 18.81
C VAL A 27 11.35 3.40 20.34
N ILE A 28 12.56 3.37 20.90
CA ILE A 28 12.75 3.37 22.36
C ILE A 28 12.17 4.62 22.98
N GLY A 29 12.40 5.79 22.37
CA GLY A 29 11.83 7.06 22.84
C GLY A 29 10.31 7.04 22.82
N LEU A 30 9.69 6.53 21.76
CA LEU A 30 8.23 6.37 21.66
C LEU A 30 7.69 5.43 22.75
N ILE A 31 8.33 4.29 22.95
CA ILE A 31 7.97 3.33 24.01
C ILE A 31 8.09 3.99 25.39
N ALA A 32 9.16 4.73 25.63
CA ALA A 32 9.37 5.44 26.89
C ALA A 32 8.28 6.49 27.15
N VAL A 33 7.91 7.28 26.13
CA VAL A 33 6.83 8.28 26.19
C VAL A 33 5.49 7.61 26.50
N ILE A 34 5.13 6.55 25.77
CA ILE A 34 3.88 5.80 25.96
C ILE A 34 3.84 5.22 27.39
N THR A 35 4.96 4.70 27.88
CA THR A 35 5.08 4.11 29.20
C THR A 35 5.00 5.18 30.30
N TYR A 36 5.71 6.30 30.13
CA TYR A 36 5.68 7.42 31.07
C TYR A 36 4.28 7.98 31.27
N PHE A 37 3.54 8.19 30.18
CA PHE A 37 2.15 8.67 30.22
C PHE A 37 1.12 7.57 30.49
N LYS A 38 1.54 6.33 30.73
CA LYS A 38 0.67 5.16 30.99
C LYS A 38 -0.39 4.93 29.91
N LEU A 39 -0.06 5.20 28.65
CA LEU A 39 -1.00 5.16 27.54
C LEU A 39 -1.26 3.75 27.00
N TRP A 40 -0.53 2.72 27.42
CA TRP A 40 -0.63 1.34 26.88
C TRP A 40 -2.05 0.79 26.92
N LYS A 41 -2.74 0.90 28.07
CA LYS A 41 -4.12 0.41 28.25
C LYS A 41 -5.09 1.15 27.33
N TYR A 42 -4.93 2.47 27.18
CA TYR A 42 -5.73 3.29 26.29
C TYR A 42 -5.51 2.91 24.82
N LEU A 43 -4.25 2.85 24.36
CA LEU A 43 -3.91 2.48 23.00
C LEU A 43 -4.41 1.08 22.66
N TYR A 44 -4.22 0.11 23.56
CA TYR A 44 -4.68 -1.25 23.34
C TYR A 44 -6.19 -1.32 23.18
N LYS A 45 -6.96 -0.76 24.12
CA LYS A 45 -8.42 -0.86 24.13
C LYS A 45 -9.12 0.01 23.09
N GLU A 46 -8.62 1.24 22.90
CA GLU A 46 -9.32 2.23 22.07
C GLU A 46 -8.88 2.20 20.61
N TRP A 47 -7.65 1.74 20.32
CA TRP A 47 -7.08 1.79 18.98
C TRP A 47 -6.70 0.41 18.44
N PHE A 48 -5.83 -0.34 19.11
CA PHE A 48 -5.27 -1.56 18.54
C PHE A 48 -6.30 -2.68 18.37
N THR A 49 -7.28 -2.78 19.26
CA THR A 49 -8.36 -3.77 19.20
C THR A 49 -9.69 -3.17 18.77
N SER A 50 -9.70 -1.91 18.34
CA SER A 50 -10.92 -1.23 17.92
C SER A 50 -11.46 -1.85 16.64
N VAL A 51 -12.77 -2.07 16.61
CA VAL A 51 -13.52 -2.47 15.41
C VAL A 51 -14.31 -1.30 14.80
N ASP A 52 -14.27 -0.12 15.41
CA ASP A 52 -14.93 1.09 14.91
C ASP A 52 -14.28 1.53 13.60
N HIS A 53 -15.05 1.57 12.53
CA HIS A 53 -14.59 1.93 11.19
C HIS A 53 -13.93 3.33 11.14
N LYS A 54 -14.38 4.28 11.95
CA LYS A 54 -13.79 5.64 11.98
C LYS A 54 -12.38 5.63 12.58
N LYS A 55 -12.18 4.88 13.67
CA LYS A 55 -10.85 4.74 14.30
C LYS A 55 -9.88 4.02 13.37
N ILE A 56 -10.33 2.94 12.71
CA ILE A 56 -9.54 2.22 11.72
C ILE A 56 -9.21 3.14 10.53
N GLY A 57 -10.17 3.94 10.07
CA GLY A 57 -9.94 4.92 9.02
C GLY A 57 -8.88 5.96 9.41
N ILE A 58 -8.91 6.47 10.64
CA ILE A 58 -7.89 7.40 11.15
C ILE A 58 -6.51 6.71 11.21
N MET A 59 -6.43 5.45 11.64
CA MET A 59 -5.17 4.71 11.67
C MET A 59 -4.58 4.57 10.26
N TYR A 60 -5.40 4.24 9.24
CA TYR A 60 -4.97 4.23 7.84
C TYR A 60 -4.45 5.60 7.38
N LEU A 61 -5.16 6.70 7.69
CA LEU A 61 -4.73 8.05 7.32
C LEU A 61 -3.41 8.45 7.99
N ILE A 62 -3.22 8.11 9.25
CA ILE A 62 -1.95 8.37 9.95
C ILE A 62 -0.81 7.63 9.25
N CYS A 63 -0.99 6.33 8.94
CA CYS A 63 0.01 5.56 8.21
C CYS A 63 0.30 6.18 6.83
N ALA A 64 -0.74 6.60 6.10
CA ALA A 64 -0.60 7.24 4.79
C ALA A 64 0.21 8.54 4.86
N VAL A 65 -0.05 9.39 5.85
CA VAL A 65 0.71 10.65 6.05
C VAL A 65 2.16 10.37 6.42
N LEU A 66 2.42 9.39 7.31
CA LEU A 66 3.78 8.99 7.66
C LEU A 66 4.54 8.49 6.42
N MET A 67 3.90 7.67 5.59
CA MET A 67 4.49 7.15 4.37
C MET A 67 4.63 8.23 3.29
N PHE A 68 3.73 9.21 3.24
CA PHE A 68 3.88 10.38 2.37
C PHE A 68 5.15 11.17 2.72
N VAL A 69 5.39 11.43 4.00
CA VAL A 69 6.62 12.11 4.45
C VAL A 69 7.85 11.27 4.12
N ARG A 70 7.80 9.95 4.39
CA ARG A 70 8.91 9.02 4.11
C ARG A 70 9.23 8.95 2.61
N GLY A 71 8.23 8.74 1.77
CA GLY A 71 8.39 8.72 0.31
C GLY A 71 8.76 10.09 -0.26
N GLY A 72 8.28 11.19 0.35
CA GLY A 72 8.67 12.55 0.02
C GLY A 72 10.17 12.81 0.27
N ILE A 73 10.74 12.28 1.35
CA ILE A 73 12.18 12.33 1.62
C ILE A 73 12.93 11.58 0.51
N ASP A 74 12.49 10.38 0.12
CA ASP A 74 13.08 9.65 -0.99
C ASP A 74 13.09 10.46 -2.29
N ALA A 75 11.97 11.13 -2.61
CA ALA A 75 11.88 12.00 -3.78
C ALA A 75 12.89 13.15 -3.73
N LEU A 76 13.06 13.78 -2.57
CA LEU A 76 14.07 14.85 -2.39
C LEU A 76 15.48 14.33 -2.58
N LEU A 77 15.81 13.14 -2.08
CA LEU A 77 17.13 12.52 -2.27
C LEU A 77 17.37 12.19 -3.75
N ILE A 78 16.37 11.66 -4.47
CA ILE A 78 16.44 11.43 -5.92
C ILE A 78 16.71 12.76 -6.65
N ARG A 79 15.98 13.81 -6.31
CA ARG A 79 16.17 15.13 -6.93
C ARG A 79 17.52 15.73 -6.59
N ALA A 80 18.02 15.58 -5.37
CA ALA A 80 19.35 16.02 -4.98
C ALA A 80 20.44 15.32 -5.80
N GLN A 81 20.33 14.00 -6.02
CA GLN A 81 21.24 13.25 -6.88
C GLN A 81 21.27 13.79 -8.33
N LEU A 82 20.11 14.18 -8.85
CA LEU A 82 19.94 14.63 -10.25
C LEU A 82 20.14 16.13 -10.44
N THR A 83 20.63 16.87 -9.44
CA THR A 83 20.79 18.33 -9.52
C THR A 83 21.86 18.73 -10.50
N VAL A 84 22.97 18.00 -10.57
CA VAL A 84 24.10 18.25 -11.47
C VAL A 84 24.53 16.96 -12.16
N PRO A 85 25.10 17.03 -13.38
CA PRO A 85 25.71 15.86 -14.04
C PRO A 85 26.81 15.25 -13.17
N ASP A 86 26.97 13.93 -13.24
CA ASP A 86 28.00 13.14 -12.55
C ASP A 86 28.05 13.36 -11.02
N ASN A 87 26.92 13.70 -10.42
CA ASN A 87 26.81 13.90 -8.99
C ASN A 87 27.11 12.59 -8.24
N LYS A 88 27.93 12.68 -7.20
CA LYS A 88 28.34 11.55 -6.34
C LYS A 88 27.68 11.56 -4.96
N PHE A 89 26.53 12.22 -4.85
CA PHE A 89 25.79 12.33 -3.59
C PHE A 89 25.27 10.97 -3.11
N LEU A 90 24.74 10.15 -4.05
CA LEU A 90 24.32 8.78 -3.81
C LEU A 90 25.14 7.82 -4.65
N GLU A 91 25.51 6.68 -4.07
CA GLU A 91 26.03 5.55 -4.84
C GLU A 91 24.95 4.95 -5.73
N SER A 92 25.31 4.38 -6.88
CA SER A 92 24.38 3.89 -7.88
C SER A 92 23.40 2.85 -7.33
N ASN A 93 23.88 1.90 -6.52
CA ASN A 93 22.99 0.89 -5.92
C ASN A 93 22.03 1.52 -4.92
N HIS A 94 22.51 2.43 -4.08
CA HIS A 94 21.66 3.12 -3.10
C HIS A 94 20.63 4.04 -3.76
N TYR A 95 20.99 4.67 -4.89
CA TYR A 95 20.03 5.42 -5.72
C TYR A 95 18.89 4.50 -6.21
N ASN A 96 19.24 3.31 -6.72
CA ASN A 96 18.25 2.32 -7.18
C ASN A 96 17.34 1.83 -6.04
N GLU A 97 17.89 1.65 -4.84
CA GLU A 97 17.12 1.32 -3.63
C GLU A 97 16.11 2.43 -3.29
N ILE A 98 16.56 3.69 -3.23
CA ILE A 98 15.69 4.85 -2.95
C ILE A 98 14.65 5.03 -4.03
N PHE A 99 15.01 4.89 -5.30
CA PHE A 99 14.09 4.98 -6.43
C PHE A 99 13.00 3.90 -6.35
N SER A 100 13.40 2.67 -6.08
CA SER A 100 12.48 1.53 -5.97
C SER A 100 11.54 1.68 -4.77
N THR A 101 12.08 2.06 -3.61
CA THR A 101 11.29 2.25 -2.39
C THR A 101 10.36 3.44 -2.49
N HIS A 102 10.78 4.54 -3.10
CA HIS A 102 9.90 5.68 -3.36
C HIS A 102 8.65 5.24 -4.13
N GLY A 103 8.82 4.52 -5.25
CA GLY A 103 7.69 4.08 -6.07
C GLY A 103 6.71 3.19 -5.30
N VAL A 104 7.22 2.19 -4.59
CA VAL A 104 6.40 1.26 -3.79
C VAL A 104 5.68 1.99 -2.64
N ILE A 105 6.40 2.84 -1.91
CA ILE A 105 5.83 3.57 -0.76
C ILE A 105 4.71 4.50 -1.22
N MET A 106 4.91 5.26 -2.29
CA MET A 106 3.94 6.24 -2.74
C MET A 106 2.66 5.60 -3.29
N ILE A 107 2.77 4.45 -3.95
CA ILE A 107 1.60 3.76 -4.52
C ILE A 107 0.93 2.90 -3.44
N ILE A 108 1.65 1.95 -2.86
CA ILE A 108 1.07 0.89 -2.03
C ILE A 108 0.89 1.33 -0.57
N PHE A 109 1.86 2.04 0.00
CA PHE A 109 1.86 2.38 1.43
C PHE A 109 1.41 3.81 1.73
N MET A 110 1.20 4.67 0.72
CA MET A 110 0.65 6.01 0.89
C MET A 110 -0.72 6.17 0.21
N ALA A 111 -0.81 6.01 -1.12
CA ALA A 111 -2.04 6.29 -1.85
C ALA A 111 -3.18 5.33 -1.47
N MET A 112 -2.91 4.02 -1.40
CA MET A 112 -3.92 3.03 -1.04
C MET A 112 -4.47 3.20 0.38
N PRO A 113 -3.65 3.27 1.45
CA PRO A 113 -4.19 3.48 2.79
C PRO A 113 -4.87 4.84 2.97
N PHE A 114 -4.46 5.87 2.23
CA PHE A 114 -5.16 7.15 2.22
C PHE A 114 -6.61 6.96 1.74
N ILE A 115 -6.81 6.25 0.63
CA ILE A 115 -8.12 5.94 0.09
C ILE A 115 -8.92 5.04 1.05
N PHE A 116 -8.31 4.00 1.61
CA PHE A 116 -8.99 3.10 2.56
C PHE A 116 -9.37 3.82 3.84
N GLY A 117 -8.57 4.77 4.31
CA GLY A 117 -8.91 5.64 5.41
C GLY A 117 -10.18 6.45 5.14
N LEU A 118 -10.27 7.05 3.95
CA LEU A 118 -11.47 7.77 3.51
C LEU A 118 -12.67 6.84 3.34
N TRP A 119 -12.49 5.64 2.76
CA TRP A 119 -13.58 4.66 2.67
C TRP A 119 -14.15 4.33 4.04
N ASN A 120 -13.27 4.05 5.00
CA ASN A 120 -13.68 3.74 6.36
C ASN A 120 -14.47 4.87 7.03
N ILE A 121 -14.02 6.12 6.86
CA ILE A 121 -14.68 7.25 7.51
C ILE A 121 -15.97 7.64 6.78
N VAL A 122 -15.94 7.73 5.45
CA VAL A 122 -16.98 8.42 4.68
C VAL A 122 -18.07 7.46 4.20
N VAL A 123 -17.72 6.29 3.66
CA VAL A 123 -18.69 5.41 3.00
C VAL A 123 -19.82 4.95 3.94
N PRO A 124 -19.56 4.43 5.16
CA PRO A 124 -20.64 4.02 6.05
C PRO A 124 -21.57 5.19 6.40
N LEU A 125 -21.03 6.40 6.57
CA LEU A 125 -21.83 7.60 6.85
C LEU A 125 -22.69 7.98 5.64
N GLN A 126 -22.18 7.93 4.43
CA GLN A 126 -22.90 8.27 3.21
C GLN A 126 -24.08 7.33 2.93
N ILE A 127 -23.94 6.05 3.26
CA ILE A 127 -25.01 5.05 3.03
C ILE A 127 -25.92 4.89 4.24
N GLY A 128 -25.68 5.63 5.34
CA GLY A 128 -26.45 5.53 6.57
C GLY A 128 -26.25 4.22 7.34
N ALA A 129 -25.09 3.57 7.14
CA ALA A 129 -24.74 2.36 7.88
C ALA A 129 -24.14 2.73 9.25
N ARG A 130 -24.42 1.91 10.26
CA ARG A 130 -23.84 2.07 11.60
C ARG A 130 -22.36 1.71 11.63
N ASP A 131 -21.98 0.67 10.88
CA ASP A 131 -20.60 0.17 10.75
C ASP A 131 -20.44 -0.53 9.40
N VAL A 132 -19.23 -1.00 9.09
CA VAL A 132 -18.95 -1.88 7.96
C VAL A 132 -19.56 -3.27 8.17
N ALA A 133 -19.72 -4.06 7.10
CA ALA A 133 -20.36 -5.39 7.18
C ALA A 133 -19.59 -6.38 8.07
N PHE A 134 -18.25 -6.31 8.06
CA PHE A 134 -17.36 -7.19 8.80
C PHE A 134 -16.35 -6.38 9.64
N PRO A 135 -16.73 -5.88 10.83
CA PRO A 135 -15.87 -4.99 11.63
C PRO A 135 -14.56 -5.64 12.08
N VAL A 136 -14.60 -6.94 12.44
CA VAL A 136 -13.39 -7.68 12.82
C VAL A 136 -12.44 -7.85 11.62
N LEU A 137 -12.97 -8.19 10.44
CA LEU A 137 -12.19 -8.28 9.21
C LEU A 137 -11.54 -6.94 8.85
N ASN A 138 -12.24 -5.83 9.11
CA ASN A 138 -11.73 -4.48 8.91
C ASN A 138 -10.49 -4.18 9.79
N ASN A 139 -10.53 -4.59 11.05
CA ASN A 139 -9.37 -4.46 11.95
C ASN A 139 -8.21 -5.36 11.49
N VAL A 140 -8.49 -6.61 11.14
CA VAL A 140 -7.47 -7.56 10.63
C VAL A 140 -6.84 -7.03 9.35
N SER A 141 -7.61 -6.48 8.41
CA SER A 141 -7.09 -5.92 7.15
C SER A 141 -6.14 -4.75 7.40
N PHE A 142 -6.45 -3.88 8.35
CA PHE A 142 -5.53 -2.82 8.76
C PHE A 142 -4.21 -3.38 9.31
N TRP A 143 -4.26 -4.38 10.19
CA TRP A 143 -3.04 -4.93 10.78
C TRP A 143 -2.20 -5.71 9.79
N LEU A 144 -2.80 -6.38 8.81
CA LEU A 144 -2.06 -6.98 7.69
C LEU A 144 -1.37 -5.91 6.84
N PHE A 145 -2.09 -4.84 6.49
CA PHE A 145 -1.49 -3.70 5.79
C PHE A 145 -0.32 -3.11 6.60
N PHE A 146 -0.53 -2.84 7.89
CA PHE A 146 0.48 -2.25 8.77
C PHE A 146 1.73 -3.15 8.90
N ALA A 147 1.53 -4.47 9.06
CA ALA A 147 2.64 -5.42 9.12
C ALA A 147 3.47 -5.41 7.83
N GLY A 148 2.82 -5.41 6.66
CA GLY A 148 3.50 -5.28 5.37
C GLY A 148 4.27 -3.95 5.24
N MET A 149 3.66 -2.85 5.66
CA MET A 149 4.30 -1.53 5.68
C MET A 149 5.56 -1.51 6.55
N ILE A 150 5.49 -2.04 7.76
CA ILE A 150 6.65 -2.12 8.66
C ILE A 150 7.73 -3.02 8.06
N LEU A 151 7.34 -4.21 7.59
CA LEU A 151 8.29 -5.16 6.99
C LEU A 151 9.03 -4.54 5.80
N PHE A 152 8.33 -3.82 4.93
CA PHE A 152 8.95 -3.13 3.80
C PHE A 152 9.96 -2.07 4.24
N ASN A 153 9.62 -1.26 5.24
CA ASN A 153 10.51 -0.22 5.76
C ASN A 153 11.70 -0.79 6.55
N LEU A 154 11.57 -1.97 7.15
CA LEU A 154 12.69 -2.66 7.80
C LEU A 154 13.83 -2.98 6.83
N SER A 155 13.55 -3.22 5.56
CA SER A 155 14.57 -3.47 4.54
C SER A 155 15.60 -2.34 4.45
N PHE A 156 15.20 -1.11 4.73
CA PHE A 156 16.07 0.05 4.69
C PHE A 156 17.13 0.05 5.81
N ILE A 157 16.84 -0.66 6.90
CA ILE A 157 17.71 -0.73 8.09
C ILE A 157 18.45 -2.06 8.14
N ILE A 158 17.80 -3.15 7.69
CA ILE A 158 18.29 -4.52 7.84
C ILE A 158 18.33 -5.19 6.46
N GLY A 159 19.50 -5.57 6.01
CA GLY A 159 19.70 -6.40 4.83
C GLY A 159 19.66 -5.71 3.47
N GLY A 160 19.25 -4.45 3.39
CA GLY A 160 19.12 -3.69 2.16
C GLY A 160 17.72 -3.69 1.56
N SER A 161 17.40 -2.63 0.84
CA SER A 161 16.11 -2.43 0.17
C SER A 161 16.11 -3.01 -1.24
N PRO A 162 14.92 -3.24 -1.85
CA PRO A 162 14.85 -3.67 -3.24
C PRO A 162 15.42 -2.58 -4.17
N ALA A 163 16.23 -3.00 -5.16
CA ALA A 163 16.86 -2.11 -6.12
C ALA A 163 16.42 -2.35 -7.58
N ALA A 164 15.36 -3.17 -7.78
CA ALA A 164 14.90 -3.60 -9.09
C ALA A 164 13.71 -2.78 -9.64
N GLY A 165 13.52 -1.54 -9.14
CA GLY A 165 12.37 -0.70 -9.45
C GLY A 165 11.10 -1.15 -8.72
N TRP A 166 10.03 -0.33 -8.76
CA TRP A 166 8.78 -0.65 -8.07
C TRP A 166 8.03 -1.85 -8.70
N THR A 167 8.29 -2.14 -9.98
CA THR A 167 7.71 -3.27 -10.71
C THR A 167 8.42 -4.60 -10.45
N ASN A 168 9.64 -4.57 -9.96
CA ASN A 168 10.47 -5.75 -9.69
C ASN A 168 10.45 -6.79 -10.81
N TYR A 169 10.73 -6.36 -12.06
CA TYR A 169 10.72 -7.27 -13.22
C TYR A 169 11.79 -8.36 -13.12
N ALA A 170 11.40 -9.57 -13.45
CA ALA A 170 12.34 -10.63 -13.79
C ALA A 170 13.02 -10.30 -15.16
N PRO A 171 14.32 -10.63 -15.34
CA PRO A 171 15.20 -11.36 -14.42
C PRO A 171 15.87 -10.48 -13.35
N LEU A 172 15.73 -9.14 -13.42
CA LEU A 172 16.42 -8.20 -12.53
C LEU A 172 16.11 -8.49 -11.04
N ALA A 173 14.86 -8.72 -10.69
CA ALA A 173 14.44 -9.04 -9.33
C ALA A 173 14.76 -10.49 -8.89
N GLY A 174 15.10 -11.37 -9.85
CA GLY A 174 15.53 -12.75 -9.60
C GLY A 174 17.05 -12.86 -9.49
N GLU A 175 17.67 -13.34 -10.57
CA GLU A 175 19.09 -13.68 -10.66
C GLU A 175 20.03 -12.49 -10.37
N PHE A 176 19.67 -11.28 -10.83
CA PHE A 176 20.52 -10.09 -10.75
C PHE A 176 20.33 -9.29 -9.45
N SER A 177 19.48 -9.74 -8.53
CA SER A 177 19.27 -9.12 -7.23
C SER A 177 19.34 -10.17 -6.11
N PRO A 178 20.52 -10.75 -5.83
CA PRO A 178 20.67 -11.87 -4.88
C PRO A 178 20.44 -11.46 -3.42
N GLY A 179 20.48 -10.17 -3.10
CA GLY A 179 20.29 -9.65 -1.74
C GLY A 179 18.85 -9.81 -1.23
N PRO A 180 18.63 -9.64 0.08
CA PRO A 180 17.31 -9.85 0.70
C PRO A 180 16.27 -8.78 0.37
N GLY A 181 16.67 -7.66 -0.24
CA GLY A 181 15.78 -6.52 -0.52
C GLY A 181 14.54 -6.88 -1.28
N VAL A 182 14.66 -7.69 -2.34
CA VAL A 182 13.50 -8.17 -3.11
C VAL A 182 12.61 -9.10 -2.28
N ASN A 183 13.17 -9.89 -1.35
CA ASN A 183 12.35 -10.74 -0.48
C ASN A 183 11.46 -9.89 0.45
N TYR A 184 11.99 -8.78 0.98
CA TYR A 184 11.18 -7.81 1.72
C TYR A 184 10.02 -7.26 0.88
N TYR A 185 10.30 -6.87 -0.37
CA TYR A 185 9.27 -6.42 -1.31
C TYR A 185 8.18 -7.48 -1.50
N LEU A 186 8.57 -8.71 -1.85
CA LEU A 186 7.64 -9.80 -2.16
C LEU A 186 6.73 -10.12 -0.97
N ILE A 187 7.30 -10.31 0.22
CA ILE A 187 6.55 -10.71 1.41
C ILE A 187 5.70 -9.55 1.94
N ALA A 188 6.25 -8.33 1.95
CA ALA A 188 5.53 -7.16 2.44
C ALA A 188 4.29 -6.85 1.59
N ILE A 189 4.40 -6.93 0.25
CA ILE A 189 3.26 -6.70 -0.64
C ILE A 189 2.26 -7.85 -0.57
N GLN A 190 2.69 -9.10 -0.41
CA GLN A 190 1.76 -10.22 -0.20
C GLN A 190 0.92 -10.02 1.06
N ILE A 191 1.55 -9.70 2.19
CA ILE A 191 0.85 -9.49 3.47
C ILE A 191 -0.11 -8.29 3.37
N SER A 192 0.36 -7.16 2.87
CA SER A 192 -0.48 -5.96 2.69
C SER A 192 -1.57 -6.18 1.65
N GLY A 193 -1.29 -6.93 0.59
CA GLY A 193 -2.24 -7.29 -0.46
C GLY A 193 -3.41 -8.15 0.05
N LEU A 194 -3.15 -9.08 0.96
CA LEU A 194 -4.21 -9.83 1.64
C LEU A 194 -5.11 -8.89 2.47
N GLY A 195 -4.52 -7.92 3.16
CA GLY A 195 -5.27 -6.87 3.86
C GLY A 195 -6.11 -6.03 2.91
N THR A 196 -5.56 -5.67 1.76
CA THR A 196 -6.27 -4.91 0.72
C THR A 196 -7.45 -5.70 0.15
N LEU A 197 -7.26 -6.98 -0.16
CA LEU A 197 -8.32 -7.85 -0.66
C LEU A 197 -9.45 -7.98 0.38
N ALA A 198 -9.10 -8.16 1.65
CA ALA A 198 -10.08 -8.21 2.75
C ALA A 198 -10.87 -6.90 2.89
N THR A 199 -10.20 -5.74 2.72
CA THR A 199 -10.85 -4.42 2.67
C THR A 199 -11.81 -4.32 1.49
N GLY A 200 -11.40 -4.73 0.29
CA GLY A 200 -12.24 -4.75 -0.92
C GLY A 200 -13.51 -5.57 -0.71
N ILE A 201 -13.40 -6.78 -0.21
CA ILE A 201 -14.54 -7.66 0.09
C ILE A 201 -15.46 -7.01 1.13
N ASN A 202 -14.90 -6.46 2.20
CA ASN A 202 -15.68 -5.84 3.26
C ASN A 202 -16.50 -4.65 2.75
N PHE A 203 -15.89 -3.72 2.01
CA PHE A 203 -16.60 -2.56 1.47
C PHE A 203 -17.58 -2.93 0.36
N PHE A 204 -17.28 -3.92 -0.47
CA PHE A 204 -18.23 -4.45 -1.44
C PHE A 204 -19.52 -4.91 -0.75
N VAL A 205 -19.42 -5.75 0.28
CA VAL A 205 -20.58 -6.23 1.03
C VAL A 205 -21.24 -5.11 1.82
N THR A 206 -20.47 -4.20 2.41
CA THR A 206 -21.00 -3.05 3.17
C THR A 206 -21.94 -2.20 2.30
N ILE A 207 -21.48 -1.81 1.10
CA ILE A 207 -22.28 -0.95 0.20
C ILE A 207 -23.53 -1.68 -0.30
N LEU A 208 -23.46 -2.98 -0.55
CA LEU A 208 -24.61 -3.75 -1.01
C LEU A 208 -25.65 -4.00 0.10
N ARG A 209 -25.19 -4.36 1.30
CA ARG A 209 -26.06 -4.92 2.35
C ARG A 209 -26.38 -3.96 3.49
N CYS A 210 -25.49 -3.00 3.79
CA CYS A 210 -25.64 -2.13 4.97
C CYS A 210 -26.24 -0.76 4.66
N LYS A 211 -26.50 -0.44 3.38
CA LYS A 211 -27.16 0.82 3.00
C LYS A 211 -28.58 0.89 3.52
N THR A 212 -29.06 2.11 3.74
CA THR A 212 -30.47 2.33 4.11
C THR A 212 -31.43 1.68 3.08
N PRO A 213 -32.51 1.01 3.50
CA PRO A 213 -33.39 0.25 2.61
C PRO A 213 -34.02 1.09 1.48
N THR A 214 -34.22 2.38 1.72
CA THR A 214 -34.83 3.31 0.75
C THR A 214 -33.83 3.81 -0.30
N MET A 215 -32.52 3.67 -0.08
CA MET A 215 -31.47 4.18 -0.98
C MET A 215 -31.28 3.23 -2.17
N LYS A 216 -31.62 3.71 -3.37
CA LYS A 216 -31.34 3.01 -4.63
C LYS A 216 -29.89 3.27 -5.07
N PHE A 217 -29.31 2.36 -5.87
CA PHE A 217 -27.93 2.47 -6.34
C PHE A 217 -27.64 3.81 -7.03
N MET A 218 -28.52 4.25 -7.93
CA MET A 218 -28.38 5.53 -8.65
C MET A 218 -28.64 6.78 -7.79
N GLN A 219 -28.95 6.61 -6.50
CA GLN A 219 -29.12 7.71 -5.54
C GLN A 219 -27.96 7.81 -4.57
N MET A 220 -27.00 6.87 -4.65
CA MET A 220 -25.81 6.91 -3.81
C MET A 220 -24.92 8.10 -4.19
N PRO A 221 -24.25 8.71 -3.22
CA PRO A 221 -23.22 9.71 -3.49
C PRO A 221 -22.12 9.15 -4.42
N MET A 222 -21.53 10.02 -5.24
CA MET A 222 -20.53 9.59 -6.24
C MET A 222 -19.31 8.91 -5.61
N PHE A 223 -18.85 9.37 -4.45
CA PHE A 223 -17.75 8.72 -3.75
C PHE A 223 -18.08 7.28 -3.37
N THR A 224 -19.30 7.02 -2.87
CA THR A 224 -19.75 5.64 -2.58
C THR A 224 -19.83 4.78 -3.85
N VAL A 225 -20.36 5.33 -4.96
CA VAL A 225 -20.46 4.59 -6.23
C VAL A 225 -19.08 4.24 -6.78
N THR A 226 -18.18 5.22 -6.83
CA THR A 226 -16.81 4.98 -7.31
C THR A 226 -16.08 4.00 -6.40
N THR A 227 -16.26 4.08 -5.08
CA THR A 227 -15.74 3.09 -4.13
C THR A 227 -16.28 1.69 -4.43
N PHE A 228 -17.58 1.54 -4.67
CA PHE A 228 -18.19 0.25 -5.01
C PHE A 228 -17.55 -0.36 -6.26
N ILE A 229 -17.41 0.42 -7.32
CA ILE A 229 -16.77 -0.02 -8.56
C ILE A 229 -15.30 -0.39 -8.30
N THR A 230 -14.60 0.42 -7.52
CA THR A 230 -13.21 0.15 -7.15
C THR A 230 -13.05 -1.14 -6.34
N THR A 231 -14.00 -1.48 -5.46
CA THR A 231 -13.92 -2.75 -4.72
C THR A 231 -13.99 -3.97 -5.63
N LEU A 232 -14.75 -3.91 -6.73
CA LEU A 232 -14.78 -4.97 -7.74
C LEU A 232 -13.42 -5.13 -8.42
N ILE A 233 -12.78 -4.01 -8.76
CA ILE A 233 -11.44 -4.03 -9.36
C ILE A 233 -10.43 -4.64 -8.38
N VAL A 234 -10.47 -4.26 -7.10
CA VAL A 234 -9.61 -4.84 -6.06
C VAL A 234 -9.76 -6.36 -5.99
N ILE A 235 -11.00 -6.86 -5.94
CA ILE A 235 -11.29 -8.30 -5.81
C ILE A 235 -10.77 -9.09 -7.02
N LEU A 236 -10.82 -8.52 -8.21
CA LEU A 236 -10.41 -9.20 -9.44
C LEU A 236 -8.90 -9.06 -9.72
N ALA A 237 -8.30 -7.92 -9.39
CA ALA A 237 -6.92 -7.62 -9.75
C ALA A 237 -5.87 -8.16 -8.75
N PHE A 238 -6.17 -8.20 -7.45
CA PHE A 238 -5.19 -8.64 -6.45
C PHE A 238 -4.81 -10.12 -6.51
N PRO A 239 -5.68 -11.08 -6.84
CA PRO A 239 -5.29 -12.48 -6.96
C PRO A 239 -4.15 -12.74 -7.96
N PRO A 240 -4.15 -12.21 -9.20
CA PRO A 240 -3.01 -12.33 -10.12
C PRO A 240 -1.69 -11.78 -9.55
N LEU A 241 -1.73 -10.63 -8.88
CA LEU A 241 -0.55 -10.09 -8.21
C LEU A 241 -0.03 -11.05 -7.14
N THR A 242 -0.93 -11.57 -6.28
CA THR A 242 -0.56 -12.52 -5.22
C THR A 242 0.12 -13.76 -5.80
N VAL A 243 -0.38 -14.28 -6.93
CA VAL A 243 0.23 -15.40 -7.64
C VAL A 243 1.64 -15.03 -8.12
N ALA A 244 1.81 -13.87 -8.78
CA ALA A 244 3.13 -13.43 -9.26
C ALA A 244 4.15 -13.34 -8.12
N LEU A 245 3.75 -12.68 -7.01
CA LEU A 245 4.60 -12.54 -5.84
C LEU A 245 4.96 -13.89 -5.21
N ALA A 246 4.00 -14.82 -5.13
CA ALA A 246 4.23 -16.17 -4.60
C ALA A 246 5.22 -16.95 -5.47
N LEU A 247 5.04 -16.95 -6.79
CA LEU A 247 5.93 -17.63 -7.74
C LEU A 247 7.35 -17.06 -7.67
N MET A 248 7.52 -15.73 -7.60
CA MET A 248 8.84 -15.12 -7.45
C MET A 248 9.45 -15.45 -6.08
N THR A 249 8.63 -15.53 -5.04
CA THR A 249 9.10 -15.95 -3.72
C THR A 249 9.63 -17.39 -3.75
N THR A 250 8.94 -18.31 -4.45
CA THR A 250 9.40 -19.69 -4.57
C THR A 250 10.66 -19.79 -5.42
N ASP A 251 10.80 -19.02 -6.51
CA ASP A 251 12.04 -18.98 -7.29
C ASP A 251 13.23 -18.54 -6.44
N ARG A 252 13.04 -17.58 -5.53
CA ARG A 252 14.12 -17.03 -4.71
C ARG A 252 14.45 -17.84 -3.45
N ILE A 253 13.50 -18.58 -2.89
CA ILE A 253 13.67 -19.29 -1.60
C ILE A 253 13.83 -20.80 -1.81
N PHE A 254 13.19 -21.35 -2.83
CA PHE A 254 13.14 -22.79 -3.07
C PHE A 254 13.78 -23.20 -4.40
N ASP A 255 14.47 -22.27 -5.07
CA ASP A 255 15.17 -22.49 -6.35
C ASP A 255 14.25 -23.10 -7.44
N THR A 256 12.97 -22.71 -7.44
CA THR A 256 12.08 -23.00 -8.57
C THR A 256 12.45 -22.12 -9.77
N ALA A 257 11.90 -22.37 -10.95
CA ALA A 257 12.34 -21.71 -12.18
C ALA A 257 11.18 -21.10 -12.98
N PHE A 258 10.20 -20.51 -12.35
CA PHE A 258 9.07 -19.91 -13.07
C PHE A 258 9.50 -18.74 -13.95
N PHE A 259 10.48 -17.96 -13.51
CA PHE A 259 10.93 -16.75 -14.19
C PHE A 259 12.40 -16.82 -14.66
N THR A 260 13.11 -17.90 -14.37
CA THR A 260 14.54 -18.08 -14.70
C THR A 260 14.71 -18.79 -16.03
N VAL A 261 15.19 -18.06 -17.07
CA VAL A 261 15.32 -18.56 -18.45
C VAL A 261 16.23 -19.78 -18.53
N ALA A 262 17.34 -19.80 -17.80
CA ALA A 262 18.33 -20.88 -17.82
C ALA A 262 17.73 -22.26 -17.48
N HIS A 263 16.60 -22.29 -16.76
CA HIS A 263 15.91 -23.50 -16.33
C HIS A 263 14.51 -23.66 -16.94
N GLY A 264 14.23 -22.96 -18.07
CA GLY A 264 12.97 -23.09 -18.80
C GLY A 264 11.85 -22.15 -18.32
N GLY A 265 12.15 -21.22 -17.43
CA GLY A 265 11.20 -20.21 -16.97
C GLY A 265 11.00 -19.06 -17.98
N MET A 266 9.99 -18.24 -17.73
CA MET A 266 9.59 -17.15 -18.62
C MET A 266 9.48 -15.82 -17.86
N PRO A 267 10.44 -14.88 -17.97
CA PRO A 267 10.36 -13.56 -17.35
C PRO A 267 9.11 -12.77 -17.74
N MET A 268 8.60 -12.93 -18.97
CA MET A 268 7.38 -12.28 -19.42
C MET A 268 6.15 -12.66 -18.60
N LEU A 269 6.14 -13.83 -17.99
CA LEU A 269 5.06 -14.27 -17.11
C LEU A 269 4.91 -13.34 -15.89
N TRP A 270 6.03 -12.86 -15.33
CA TRP A 270 5.99 -11.85 -14.28
C TRP A 270 5.30 -10.57 -14.75
N ALA A 271 5.73 -10.03 -15.90
CA ALA A 271 5.17 -8.80 -16.44
C ALA A 271 3.67 -8.95 -16.71
N ASN A 272 3.23 -10.08 -17.28
CA ASN A 272 1.82 -10.34 -17.56
C ASN A 272 0.98 -10.34 -16.26
N PHE A 273 1.34 -11.13 -15.25
CA PHE A 273 0.61 -11.16 -13.99
C PHE A 273 0.67 -9.84 -13.24
N PHE A 274 1.85 -9.19 -13.22
CA PHE A 274 2.01 -7.89 -12.58
C PHE A 274 1.08 -6.84 -13.19
N TRP A 275 1.01 -6.74 -14.51
CA TRP A 275 0.20 -5.71 -15.18
C TRP A 275 -1.29 -6.03 -15.28
N VAL A 276 -1.70 -7.29 -15.10
CA VAL A 276 -3.12 -7.63 -14.86
C VAL A 276 -3.62 -6.97 -13.57
N TRP A 277 -2.74 -6.75 -12.60
CA TRP A 277 -3.02 -5.91 -11.43
C TRP A 277 -2.61 -4.45 -11.66
N GLY A 278 -1.45 -4.18 -12.26
CA GLY A 278 -0.81 -2.88 -12.23
C GLY A 278 -1.59 -1.76 -12.94
N HIS A 279 -2.28 -2.07 -14.06
CA HIS A 279 -3.19 -1.10 -14.66
C HIS A 279 -4.50 -0.93 -13.85
N PRO A 280 -5.19 -1.99 -13.42
CA PRO A 280 -6.30 -1.83 -12.47
C PRO A 280 -5.94 -1.06 -11.20
N GLU A 281 -4.71 -1.18 -10.70
CA GLU A 281 -4.24 -0.42 -9.54
C GLU A 281 -4.35 1.09 -9.73
N VAL A 282 -3.98 1.61 -10.90
CA VAL A 282 -4.11 3.06 -11.17
C VAL A 282 -5.58 3.51 -11.18
N TYR A 283 -6.50 2.64 -11.57
CA TYR A 283 -7.94 2.90 -11.46
C TYR A 283 -8.45 2.76 -10.02
N ILE A 284 -7.90 1.85 -9.23
CA ILE A 284 -8.20 1.74 -7.80
C ILE A 284 -7.87 3.07 -7.09
N VAL A 285 -6.80 3.73 -7.49
CA VAL A 285 -6.39 5.03 -6.93
C VAL A 285 -7.26 6.17 -7.46
N ILE A 286 -7.50 6.24 -8.78
CA ILE A 286 -8.09 7.43 -9.39
C ILE A 286 -9.63 7.47 -9.30
N LEU A 287 -10.33 6.34 -9.36
CA LEU A 287 -11.80 6.36 -9.35
C LEU A 287 -12.38 6.94 -8.05
N PRO A 288 -11.91 6.59 -6.84
CA PRO A 288 -12.37 7.26 -5.63
C PRO A 288 -12.06 8.76 -5.63
N ALA A 289 -10.94 9.20 -6.22
CA ALA A 289 -10.64 10.61 -6.36
C ALA A 289 -11.66 11.32 -7.26
N PHE A 290 -12.10 10.70 -8.36
CA PHE A 290 -13.20 11.24 -9.17
C PHE A 290 -14.50 11.36 -8.38
N GLY A 291 -14.79 10.40 -7.50
CA GLY A 291 -15.90 10.49 -6.56
C GLY A 291 -15.80 11.71 -5.66
N ILE A 292 -14.62 11.93 -5.06
CA ILE A 292 -14.35 13.09 -4.20
C ILE A 292 -14.53 14.40 -4.98
N TYR A 293 -13.92 14.52 -6.18
CA TYR A 293 -14.05 15.73 -7.01
C TYR A 293 -15.50 16.00 -7.38
N SER A 294 -16.26 14.95 -7.69
CA SER A 294 -17.66 15.04 -8.06
C SER A 294 -18.58 15.54 -6.92
N GLU A 295 -18.14 15.45 -5.69
CA GLU A 295 -18.88 15.94 -4.52
C GLU A 295 -18.36 17.32 -4.04
N ILE A 296 -17.05 17.49 -4.00
CA ILE A 296 -16.44 18.73 -3.52
C ILE A 296 -16.70 19.90 -4.48
N ILE A 297 -16.43 19.71 -5.79
CA ILE A 297 -16.53 20.78 -6.77
C ILE A 297 -17.97 21.36 -6.86
N PRO A 298 -19.03 20.55 -6.99
CA PRO A 298 -20.40 21.08 -7.00
C PRO A 298 -20.78 21.77 -5.69
N THR A 299 -20.32 21.25 -4.54
CA THR A 299 -20.58 21.84 -3.23
C THR A 299 -20.00 23.24 -3.12
N PHE A 300 -18.73 23.41 -3.48
CA PHE A 300 -18.08 24.72 -3.46
C PHE A 300 -18.62 25.67 -4.56
N ALA A 301 -18.99 25.14 -5.72
CA ALA A 301 -19.63 25.89 -6.78
C ALA A 301 -21.11 26.23 -6.48
N ARG A 302 -21.69 25.71 -5.39
CA ARG A 302 -23.11 25.83 -5.03
C ARG A 302 -24.07 25.43 -6.16
N LYS A 303 -23.70 24.38 -6.91
CA LYS A 303 -24.47 23.84 -8.03
C LYS A 303 -24.73 22.35 -7.83
N ARG A 304 -25.78 21.84 -8.46
CA ARG A 304 -26.01 20.40 -8.51
C ARG A 304 -25.03 19.74 -9.46
N LEU A 305 -24.59 18.52 -9.11
CA LEU A 305 -23.79 17.69 -10.01
C LEU A 305 -24.59 17.43 -11.30
N PHE A 306 -24.00 17.82 -12.44
CA PHE A 306 -24.57 17.57 -13.75
C PHE A 306 -24.28 16.12 -14.19
N GLY A 307 -25.29 15.42 -14.71
CA GLY A 307 -25.09 14.13 -15.34
C GLY A 307 -24.67 12.99 -14.40
N HIS A 308 -25.17 12.96 -13.15
CA HIS A 308 -24.83 11.92 -12.18
C HIS A 308 -24.91 10.48 -12.77
N GLN A 309 -25.99 10.16 -13.48
CA GLN A 309 -26.15 8.83 -14.09
C GLN A 309 -25.10 8.56 -15.17
N SER A 310 -24.81 9.54 -16.01
CA SER A 310 -23.76 9.42 -17.04
C SER A 310 -22.39 9.19 -16.42
N MET A 311 -22.08 9.85 -15.30
CA MET A 311 -20.82 9.66 -14.57
C MET A 311 -20.73 8.27 -13.95
N VAL A 312 -21.82 7.74 -13.40
CA VAL A 312 -21.89 6.36 -12.89
C VAL A 312 -21.56 5.36 -14.00
N TRP A 313 -22.22 5.49 -15.16
CA TRP A 313 -21.97 4.60 -16.28
C TRP A 313 -20.59 4.77 -16.89
N ALA A 314 -20.08 6.00 -17.01
CA ALA A 314 -18.72 6.24 -17.47
C ALA A 314 -17.67 5.63 -16.54
N THR A 315 -17.86 5.77 -15.22
CA THR A 315 -16.97 5.14 -14.22
C THR A 315 -17.00 3.62 -14.32
N ALA A 316 -18.19 3.02 -14.48
CA ALA A 316 -18.33 1.58 -14.68
C ALA A 316 -17.65 1.13 -15.99
N GLY A 317 -17.84 1.88 -17.08
CA GLY A 317 -17.24 1.56 -18.38
C GLY A 317 -15.71 1.69 -18.43
N ILE A 318 -15.12 2.54 -17.57
CA ILE A 318 -13.65 2.64 -17.44
C ILE A 318 -13.11 1.44 -16.63
N ALA A 319 -13.90 0.92 -15.69
CA ALA A 319 -13.46 -0.16 -14.79
C ALA A 319 -13.45 -1.54 -15.47
N PHE A 320 -14.17 -1.74 -16.56
CA PHE A 320 -14.37 -2.99 -17.29
C PHE A 320 -14.20 -2.79 -18.81
#